data_4b7a880c45c810d3f5fcd7a683856c6c
#
_entry.id   4b7a880c45c810d3f5fcd7a683856c6c
#
_cell.length_a   1.000
_cell.length_b   1.000
_cell.length_c   1.000
_cell.angle_alpha   90.00
_cell.angle_beta   90.00
_cell.angle_gamma   90.00
#
_symmetry.space_group_name_H-M   'P 1'
#
loop_
_entity.id
_entity.type
_entity.pdbx_description
1 polymer ?
#
loop_
_entity_poly.entity_id
_entity_poly.type
_entity_poly.pdbx_seq_one_letter_code
_entity_poly.pdbx_strand_id
1 'polypeptide(L)'
;SMFAPSSKEYSVNSVSKLYPESSPSVIATEKMNEYFEEDEGVPAIFVFEAKKDLIEQVGKATESLQEEDLPYVKSIIPFHLLPPEVAMTFVSEDETSLFLPVLFEEEVTSKEIKEGLEEIESKLDDFKGFEYYVTGPAGISVDATALFERADLVLLFATVGIILILLIFTYRSPFLALIPLVAAIFIYAVVDRLLGLIGKSGVELASQSLS
;
A
#
# COMPACT_ATOMS: atom_id res chain seq x y z
N SER A 1 -1.63 -28.18 4.04
CA SER A 1 -2.54 -28.01 2.92
C SER A 1 -1.89 -28.48 1.63
N MET A 2 -2.58 -29.30 0.85
CA MET A 2 -2.08 -29.95 -0.38
C MET A 2 -2.10 -29.01 -1.62
N PHE A 3 -2.23 -27.71 -1.44
CA PHE A 3 -2.26 -26.77 -2.56
C PHE A 3 -0.94 -26.02 -2.65
N ALA A 4 -0.39 -25.94 -3.86
CA ALA A 4 0.78 -25.11 -4.13
C ALA A 4 0.46 -23.65 -3.84
N PRO A 5 1.42 -22.87 -3.27
CA PRO A 5 1.22 -21.46 -3.00
C PRO A 5 1.06 -20.66 -4.30
N SER A 6 0.44 -19.48 -4.21
CA SER A 6 0.34 -18.54 -5.33
C SER A 6 1.67 -17.83 -5.56
N SER A 7 1.95 -17.42 -6.79
CA SER A 7 3.13 -16.62 -7.16
C SER A 7 3.18 -15.29 -6.41
N LYS A 8 2.03 -14.71 -6.08
CA LYS A 8 1.92 -13.45 -5.33
C LYS A 8 2.49 -13.51 -3.91
N GLU A 9 2.54 -14.69 -3.29
CA GLU A 9 3.12 -14.89 -1.96
C GLU A 9 4.66 -14.74 -1.94
N TYR A 10 5.30 -14.79 -3.11
CA TYR A 10 6.75 -14.72 -3.28
C TYR A 10 7.19 -13.53 -4.16
N SER A 11 6.31 -12.57 -4.38
CA SER A 11 6.64 -11.36 -5.11
C SER A 11 7.33 -10.34 -4.19
N VAL A 12 8.40 -9.72 -4.69
CA VAL A 12 9.16 -8.69 -3.97
C VAL A 12 8.85 -7.33 -4.58
N ASN A 13 8.37 -6.41 -3.76
CA ASN A 13 8.06 -5.03 -4.18
C ASN A 13 9.27 -4.08 -4.07
N SER A 14 10.33 -4.49 -3.38
CA SER A 14 11.52 -3.67 -3.23
C SER A 14 12.39 -3.76 -4.48
N VAL A 15 12.51 -2.66 -5.21
CA VAL A 15 13.32 -2.56 -6.44
C VAL A 15 14.81 -2.80 -6.12
N SER A 16 15.28 -2.46 -4.94
CA SER A 16 16.68 -2.68 -4.50
C SER A 16 17.05 -4.16 -4.44
N LYS A 17 16.12 -5.05 -4.07
CA LYS A 17 16.35 -6.51 -4.02
C LYS A 17 16.43 -7.18 -5.39
N LEU A 18 16.03 -6.47 -6.47
CA LEU A 18 16.09 -6.98 -7.84
C LEU A 18 17.42 -6.67 -8.55
N TYR A 19 18.26 -5.84 -7.95
CA TYR A 19 19.57 -5.52 -8.51
C TYR A 19 20.68 -6.33 -7.82
N PRO A 20 21.76 -6.69 -8.56
CA PRO A 20 22.93 -7.28 -7.92
C PRO A 20 23.49 -6.39 -6.81
N GLU A 21 23.92 -6.96 -5.71
CA GLU A 21 24.54 -6.24 -4.57
C GLU A 21 25.73 -5.36 -4.99
N SER A 22 26.40 -5.71 -6.09
CA SER A 22 27.49 -4.95 -6.69
C SER A 22 27.06 -3.72 -7.49
N SER A 23 25.75 -3.46 -7.62
CA SER A 23 25.24 -2.31 -8.38
C SER A 23 25.59 -0.99 -7.66
N PRO A 24 26.05 0.05 -8.40
CA PRO A 24 26.40 1.35 -7.79
C PRO A 24 25.27 1.97 -6.97
N SER A 25 24.02 1.76 -7.38
CA SER A 25 22.83 2.23 -6.66
C SER A 25 22.64 1.53 -5.32
N VAL A 26 22.82 0.20 -5.27
CA VAL A 26 22.73 -0.58 -4.03
C VAL A 26 23.82 -0.16 -3.05
N ILE A 27 25.08 -0.07 -3.51
CA ILE A 27 26.20 0.38 -2.71
C ILE A 27 25.99 1.83 -2.20
N ALA A 28 25.39 2.71 -3.00
CA ALA A 28 25.09 4.06 -2.59
C ALA A 28 23.99 4.11 -1.50
N THR A 29 22.96 3.29 -1.63
CA THR A 29 21.91 3.16 -0.62
C THR A 29 22.45 2.59 0.70
N GLU A 30 23.27 1.52 0.65
CA GLU A 30 23.91 0.97 1.85
C GLU A 30 24.77 2.00 2.57
N LYS A 31 25.57 2.78 1.83
CA LYS A 31 26.37 3.86 2.43
C LYS A 31 25.52 4.98 3.00
N MET A 32 24.40 5.31 2.35
CA MET A 32 23.46 6.30 2.87
C MET A 32 22.90 5.85 4.21
N ASN A 33 22.47 4.60 4.31
CA ASN A 33 21.93 4.02 5.54
C ASN A 33 23.00 3.87 6.64
N GLU A 34 24.29 3.72 6.27
CA GLU A 34 25.41 3.69 7.22
C GLU A 34 25.74 5.07 7.85
N TYR A 35 25.57 6.14 7.05
CA TYR A 35 25.91 7.51 7.50
C TYR A 35 24.74 8.31 8.05
N PHE A 36 23.53 7.93 7.67
CA PHE A 36 22.31 8.53 8.15
C PHE A 36 21.53 7.44 8.86
N GLU A 37 21.49 7.50 10.20
CA GLU A 37 20.53 6.71 10.98
C GLU A 37 19.13 7.22 10.57
N GLU A 38 18.56 6.63 9.52
CA GLU A 38 17.17 6.91 9.18
C GLU A 38 16.27 6.37 10.28
N ASP A 39 15.27 7.15 10.66
CA ASP A 39 14.10 6.60 11.32
C ASP A 39 13.49 5.57 10.36
N GLU A 40 13.93 4.33 10.52
CA GLU A 40 13.60 3.20 9.66
C GLU A 40 12.09 3.02 9.63
N GLY A 41 11.45 3.42 8.55
CA GLY A 41 10.01 3.30 8.37
C GLY A 41 9.47 4.12 7.19
N VAL A 42 8.24 3.85 6.82
CA VAL A 42 7.56 4.53 5.71
C VAL A 42 6.62 5.60 6.28
N PRO A 43 6.87 6.90 6.08
CA PRO A 43 6.03 7.93 6.66
C PRO A 43 4.72 8.13 5.89
N ALA A 44 3.61 8.19 6.62
CA ALA A 44 2.36 8.79 6.22
C ALA A 44 2.19 10.15 6.90
N ILE A 45 1.58 11.10 6.25
CA ILE A 45 1.29 12.42 6.80
C ILE A 45 -0.21 12.61 6.81
N PHE A 46 -0.79 12.69 8.00
CA PHE A 46 -2.18 13.09 8.16
C PHE A 46 -2.25 14.60 8.25
N VAL A 47 -3.06 15.21 7.41
CA VAL A 47 -3.34 16.64 7.42
C VAL A 47 -4.77 16.80 7.95
N PHE A 48 -4.90 17.46 9.08
CA PHE A 48 -6.19 17.77 9.70
C PHE A 48 -6.56 19.21 9.40
N GLU A 49 -7.82 19.45 9.09
CA GLU A 49 -8.39 20.78 8.88
C GLU A 49 -9.61 21.01 9.75
N ALA A 50 -9.63 22.11 10.49
CA ALA A 50 -10.77 22.53 11.27
C ALA A 50 -10.83 24.04 11.39
N LYS A 51 -12.04 24.56 11.61
CA LYS A 51 -12.28 26.01 11.78
C LYS A 51 -12.03 26.51 13.21
N LYS A 52 -12.06 25.61 14.20
CA LYS A 52 -11.88 25.93 15.63
C LYS A 52 -11.35 24.71 16.38
N ASP A 53 -10.62 24.96 17.43
CA ASP A 53 -10.19 23.98 18.44
C ASP A 53 -9.41 22.79 17.85
N LEU A 54 -8.72 23.00 16.69
CA LEU A 54 -7.99 21.96 15.94
C LEU A 54 -7.00 21.23 16.85
N ILE A 55 -6.18 21.96 17.59
CA ILE A 55 -5.14 21.41 18.49
C ILE A 55 -5.74 20.49 19.55
N GLU A 56 -6.85 20.92 20.19
CA GLU A 56 -7.50 20.12 21.23
C GLU A 56 -8.14 18.86 20.64
N GLN A 57 -8.79 18.97 19.49
CA GLN A 57 -9.47 17.85 18.86
C GLN A 57 -8.48 16.81 18.33
N VAL A 58 -7.42 17.24 17.65
CA VAL A 58 -6.36 16.34 17.21
C VAL A 58 -5.59 15.74 18.38
N GLY A 59 -5.39 16.51 19.45
CA GLY A 59 -4.81 16.00 20.69
C GLY A 59 -5.58 14.80 21.25
N LYS A 60 -6.91 14.90 21.36
CA LYS A 60 -7.77 13.79 21.81
C LYS A 60 -7.75 12.60 20.85
N ALA A 61 -7.74 12.87 19.55
CA ALA A 61 -7.66 11.80 18.55
C ALA A 61 -6.33 11.05 18.63
N THR A 62 -5.21 11.75 18.76
CA THR A 62 -3.89 11.12 18.91
C THR A 62 -3.71 10.38 20.23
N GLU A 63 -4.32 10.84 21.33
CA GLU A 63 -4.37 10.12 22.60
C GLU A 63 -5.06 8.76 22.43
N SER A 64 -6.23 8.74 21.80
CA SER A 64 -6.96 7.51 21.50
C SER A 64 -6.19 6.55 20.60
N LEU A 65 -5.53 7.06 19.56
CA LEU A 65 -4.73 6.24 18.66
C LEU A 65 -3.51 5.59 19.32
N GLN A 66 -2.94 6.22 20.37
CA GLN A 66 -1.80 5.66 21.09
C GLN A 66 -2.16 4.56 22.09
N GLU A 67 -3.40 4.52 22.54
CA GLU A 67 -3.91 3.46 23.43
C GLU A 67 -4.21 2.15 22.68
N GLU A 68 -4.19 2.19 21.34
CA GLU A 68 -4.54 1.07 20.47
C GLU A 68 -3.29 0.40 19.88
N ASP A 69 -3.37 -0.91 19.68
CA ASP A 69 -2.35 -1.69 18.96
C ASP A 69 -2.64 -1.62 17.46
N LEU A 70 -2.09 -0.60 16.81
CA LEU A 70 -2.31 -0.33 15.39
C LEU A 70 -1.40 -1.23 14.53
N PRO A 71 -1.94 -2.05 13.62
CA PRO A 71 -1.15 -2.96 12.82
C PRO A 71 -0.19 -2.20 11.91
N TYR A 72 1.06 -2.69 11.82
CA TYR A 72 2.12 -2.16 10.94
C TYR A 72 2.55 -0.72 11.22
N VAL A 73 2.05 -0.09 12.28
CA VAL A 73 2.41 1.27 12.69
C VAL A 73 3.55 1.20 13.70
N LYS A 74 4.70 1.77 13.33
CA LYS A 74 5.89 1.84 14.19
C LYS A 74 5.73 2.92 15.27
N SER A 75 5.27 4.11 14.86
CA SER A 75 5.08 5.22 15.80
C SER A 75 4.12 6.28 15.27
N ILE A 76 3.43 6.92 16.22
CA ILE A 76 2.64 8.13 15.98
C ILE A 76 3.16 9.19 16.95
N ILE A 77 3.34 10.42 16.50
CA ILE A 77 3.76 11.51 17.39
C ILE A 77 2.68 11.72 18.44
N PRO A 78 3.03 11.66 19.75
CA PRO A 78 2.09 11.89 20.84
C PRO A 78 1.75 13.39 20.95
N PHE A 79 0.95 13.89 20.03
CA PHE A 79 0.68 15.31 19.88
C PHE A 79 0.14 15.94 21.17
N HIS A 80 -0.69 15.21 21.93
CA HIS A 80 -1.24 15.64 23.22
C HIS A 80 -0.19 15.80 24.35
N LEU A 81 1.00 15.19 24.20
CA LEU A 81 2.09 15.28 25.17
C LEU A 81 3.16 16.32 24.76
N LEU A 82 3.05 16.90 23.58
CA LEU A 82 4.05 17.87 23.10
C LEU A 82 3.96 19.20 23.87
N PRO A 83 5.10 19.82 24.20
CA PRO A 83 5.11 21.20 24.66
C PRO A 83 4.44 22.13 23.63
N PRO A 84 3.68 23.16 24.06
CA PRO A 84 2.96 24.04 23.13
C PRO A 84 3.84 24.63 22.01
N GLU A 85 5.09 24.98 22.32
CA GLU A 85 6.04 25.53 21.35
C GLU A 85 6.38 24.52 20.25
N VAL A 86 6.47 23.22 20.58
CA VAL A 86 6.74 22.14 19.62
C VAL A 86 5.47 21.79 18.86
N ALA A 87 4.32 21.72 19.54
CA ALA A 87 3.03 21.45 18.90
C ALA A 87 2.71 22.48 17.79
N MET A 88 3.02 23.75 18.03
CA MET A 88 2.80 24.82 17.05
C MET A 88 3.66 24.68 15.79
N THR A 89 4.73 23.89 15.79
CA THR A 89 5.51 23.63 14.56
C THR A 89 4.80 22.71 13.57
N PHE A 90 3.79 22.00 14.04
CA PHE A 90 2.94 21.13 13.22
C PHE A 90 1.66 21.84 12.73
N VAL A 91 1.43 23.06 13.15
CA VAL A 91 0.23 23.84 12.85
C VAL A 91 0.57 24.93 11.82
N SER A 92 -0.36 25.17 10.89
CA SER A 92 -0.23 26.27 9.92
C SER A 92 -0.28 27.64 10.59
N GLU A 93 0.26 28.69 9.95
CA GLU A 93 0.29 30.05 10.49
C GLU A 93 -1.12 30.61 10.80
N ASP A 94 -2.13 30.17 10.08
CA ASP A 94 -3.55 30.57 10.28
C ASP A 94 -4.32 29.66 11.24
N GLU A 95 -3.64 28.69 11.85
CA GLU A 95 -4.19 27.73 12.83
C GLU A 95 -5.39 26.89 12.28
N THR A 96 -5.53 26.80 10.95
CA THR A 96 -6.63 26.05 10.33
C THR A 96 -6.26 24.65 9.95
N SER A 97 -4.98 24.36 9.82
CA SER A 97 -4.46 23.06 9.41
C SER A 97 -3.36 22.57 10.34
N LEU A 98 -3.29 21.26 10.52
CA LEU A 98 -2.27 20.59 11.33
C LEU A 98 -1.81 19.34 10.59
N PHE A 99 -0.49 19.09 10.52
CA PHE A 99 0.04 17.85 10.00
C PHE A 99 0.58 16.95 11.10
N LEU A 100 0.29 15.66 11.01
CA LEU A 100 0.72 14.63 11.94
C LEU A 100 1.44 13.52 11.17
N PRO A 101 2.75 13.36 11.36
CA PRO A 101 3.49 12.23 10.81
C PRO A 101 3.15 10.94 11.57
N VAL A 102 2.89 9.90 10.81
CA VAL A 102 2.72 8.52 11.29
C VAL A 102 3.77 7.68 10.57
N LEU A 103 4.57 6.94 11.31
CA LEU A 103 5.62 6.11 10.77
C LEU A 103 5.18 4.66 10.75
N PHE A 104 5.14 4.05 9.57
CA PHE A 104 4.94 2.62 9.39
C PHE A 104 6.26 1.86 9.53
N GLU A 105 6.21 0.56 9.75
CA GLU A 105 7.39 -0.30 9.78
C GLU A 105 8.13 -0.29 8.44
N GLU A 106 9.41 -0.65 8.43
CA GLU A 106 10.27 -0.56 7.25
C GLU A 106 9.91 -1.60 6.17
N GLU A 107 9.70 -2.84 6.58
CA GLU A 107 9.45 -3.96 5.67
C GLU A 107 7.94 -4.22 5.46
N VAL A 108 7.16 -3.17 5.18
CA VAL A 108 5.71 -3.27 4.95
C VAL A 108 5.37 -3.15 3.46
N THR A 109 4.41 -3.93 3.03
CA THR A 109 3.84 -3.82 1.69
C THR A 109 2.79 -2.71 1.63
N SER A 110 2.50 -2.20 0.41
CA SER A 110 1.41 -1.21 0.24
C SER A 110 0.05 -1.70 0.74
N LYS A 111 -0.16 -3.03 0.77
CA LYS A 111 -1.39 -3.61 1.31
C LYS A 111 -1.43 -3.53 2.84
N GLU A 112 -0.34 -3.81 3.51
CA GLU A 112 -0.21 -3.71 4.96
C GLU A 112 -0.28 -2.25 5.43
N ILE A 113 0.34 -1.32 4.68
CA ILE A 113 0.17 0.12 4.91
C ILE A 113 -1.31 0.50 4.80
N LYS A 114 -2.00 0.02 3.77
CA LYS A 114 -3.43 0.27 3.60
C LYS A 114 -4.26 -0.24 4.77
N GLU A 115 -4.00 -1.46 5.25
CA GLU A 115 -4.68 -2.04 6.42
C GLU A 115 -4.46 -1.18 7.68
N GLY A 116 -3.23 -0.71 7.90
CA GLY A 116 -2.92 0.19 9.02
C GLY A 116 -3.56 1.58 8.88
N LEU A 117 -3.59 2.14 7.66
CA LEU A 117 -4.29 3.41 7.40
C LEU A 117 -5.80 3.28 7.61
N GLU A 118 -6.43 2.22 7.11
CA GLU A 118 -7.88 1.97 7.29
C GLU A 118 -8.25 1.83 8.78
N GLU A 119 -7.37 1.23 9.61
CA GLU A 119 -7.59 1.15 11.05
C GLU A 119 -7.50 2.53 11.70
N ILE A 120 -6.49 3.34 11.36
CA ILE A 120 -6.36 4.72 11.84
C ILE A 120 -7.58 5.56 11.43
N GLU A 121 -7.96 5.50 10.16
CA GLU A 121 -9.10 6.25 9.62
C GLU A 121 -10.41 5.85 10.31
N SER A 122 -10.63 4.55 10.54
CA SER A 122 -11.80 4.05 11.28
C SER A 122 -11.90 4.63 12.68
N LYS A 123 -10.78 4.84 13.38
CA LYS A 123 -10.73 5.47 14.69
C LYS A 123 -10.95 6.99 14.62
N LEU A 124 -10.36 7.62 13.58
CA LEU A 124 -10.53 9.06 13.37
C LEU A 124 -11.98 9.44 13.02
N ASP A 125 -12.71 8.57 12.34
CA ASP A 125 -14.12 8.78 11.99
C ASP A 125 -15.06 8.87 13.22
N ASP A 126 -14.64 8.35 14.37
CA ASP A 126 -15.37 8.51 15.64
C ASP A 126 -15.30 9.96 16.18
N PHE A 127 -14.32 10.74 15.72
CA PHE A 127 -14.13 12.14 16.11
C PHE A 127 -14.86 13.08 15.13
N LYS A 128 -15.52 14.09 15.68
CA LYS A 128 -16.24 15.10 14.89
C LYS A 128 -15.59 16.46 15.11
N GLY A 129 -15.48 17.23 14.05
CA GLY A 129 -15.07 18.62 14.15
C GLY A 129 -13.81 18.98 13.35
N PHE A 130 -13.19 18.00 12.72
CA PHE A 130 -12.14 18.20 11.73
C PHE A 130 -12.40 17.31 10.48
N GLU A 131 -11.81 17.70 9.37
CA GLU A 131 -11.61 16.87 8.20
C GLU A 131 -10.15 16.43 8.19
N TYR A 132 -9.86 15.26 7.61
CA TYR A 132 -8.48 14.80 7.48
C TYR A 132 -8.19 14.26 6.08
N TYR A 133 -6.94 14.35 5.70
CA TYR A 133 -6.41 13.86 4.44
C TYR A 133 -5.11 13.11 4.72
N VAL A 134 -4.85 12.05 3.95
CA VAL A 134 -3.61 11.27 4.06
C VAL A 134 -2.73 11.54 2.85
N THR A 135 -1.45 11.79 3.09
CA THR A 135 -0.44 12.00 2.08
C THR A 135 0.91 11.42 2.54
N GLY A 136 1.99 11.79 1.87
CA GLY A 136 3.33 11.24 2.15
C GLY A 136 3.61 9.94 1.40
N PRO A 137 4.82 9.38 1.53
CA PRO A 137 5.23 8.18 0.82
C PRO A 137 4.29 6.98 1.02
N ALA A 138 3.82 6.74 2.24
CA ALA A 138 2.88 5.67 2.57
C ALA A 138 1.53 5.88 1.85
N GLY A 139 0.91 7.05 1.99
CA GLY A 139 -0.35 7.38 1.34
C GLY A 139 -0.25 7.27 -0.19
N ILE A 140 0.79 7.86 -0.78
CA ILE A 140 1.03 7.80 -2.23
C ILE A 140 1.21 6.36 -2.71
N SER A 141 1.90 5.51 -1.95
CA SER A 141 2.10 4.10 -2.33
C SER A 141 0.79 3.31 -2.36
N VAL A 142 -0.11 3.58 -1.41
CA VAL A 142 -1.44 2.96 -1.35
C VAL A 142 -2.32 3.45 -2.50
N ASP A 143 -2.35 4.76 -2.74
CA ASP A 143 -3.12 5.35 -3.84
C ASP A 143 -2.64 4.85 -5.21
N ALA A 144 -1.33 4.83 -5.43
CA ALA A 144 -0.74 4.30 -6.65
C ALA A 144 -1.12 2.82 -6.86
N THR A 145 -1.02 1.99 -5.82
CA THR A 145 -1.39 0.58 -5.89
C THR A 145 -2.88 0.42 -6.21
N ALA A 146 -3.76 1.17 -5.56
CA ALA A 146 -5.21 1.13 -5.81
C ALA A 146 -5.56 1.56 -7.25
N LEU A 147 -4.85 2.57 -7.79
CA LEU A 147 -5.03 2.99 -9.18
C LEU A 147 -4.60 1.92 -10.17
N PHE A 148 -3.47 1.24 -9.93
CA PHE A 148 -3.00 0.15 -10.77
C PHE A 148 -3.96 -1.05 -10.72
N GLU A 149 -4.38 -1.48 -9.54
CA GLU A 149 -5.36 -2.57 -9.39
C GLU A 149 -6.67 -2.27 -10.13
N ARG A 150 -7.16 -1.04 -10.05
CA ARG A 150 -8.36 -0.62 -10.79
C ARG A 150 -8.14 -0.60 -12.30
N ALA A 151 -6.99 -0.11 -12.76
CA ALA A 151 -6.63 -0.11 -14.18
C ALA A 151 -6.53 -1.53 -14.73
N ASP A 152 -5.88 -2.44 -13.99
CA ASP A 152 -5.73 -3.86 -14.36
C ASP A 152 -7.08 -4.55 -14.48
N LEU A 153 -8.01 -4.31 -13.55
CA LEU A 153 -9.36 -4.86 -13.62
C LEU A 153 -10.12 -4.36 -14.85
N VAL A 154 -10.05 -3.06 -15.15
CA VAL A 154 -10.69 -2.48 -16.34
C VAL A 154 -10.11 -3.08 -17.63
N LEU A 155 -8.78 -3.18 -17.72
CA LEU A 155 -8.10 -3.78 -18.87
C LEU A 155 -8.44 -5.27 -19.01
N LEU A 156 -8.47 -6.01 -17.90
CA LEU A 156 -8.86 -7.42 -17.88
C LEU A 156 -10.29 -7.61 -18.44
N PHE A 157 -11.27 -6.90 -17.91
CA PHE A 157 -12.66 -7.03 -18.37
C PHE A 157 -12.85 -6.55 -19.81
N ALA A 158 -12.17 -5.47 -20.21
CA ALA A 158 -12.19 -5.00 -21.59
C ALA A 158 -11.60 -6.03 -22.55
N THR A 159 -10.46 -6.60 -22.21
CA THR A 159 -9.78 -7.61 -23.03
C THR A 159 -10.62 -8.89 -23.14
N VAL A 160 -11.12 -9.40 -22.02
CA VAL A 160 -12.00 -10.58 -22.00
C VAL A 160 -13.28 -10.31 -22.80
N GLY A 161 -13.87 -9.12 -22.67
CA GLY A 161 -15.05 -8.72 -23.41
C GLY A 161 -14.81 -8.68 -24.92
N ILE A 162 -13.71 -8.09 -25.38
CA ILE A 162 -13.33 -8.05 -26.79
C ILE A 162 -13.10 -9.47 -27.33
N ILE A 163 -12.35 -10.29 -26.59
CA ILE A 163 -12.09 -11.68 -26.99
C ILE A 163 -13.40 -12.46 -27.09
N LEU A 164 -14.30 -12.30 -26.10
CA LEU A 164 -15.59 -12.98 -26.11
C LEU A 164 -16.44 -12.58 -27.32
N ILE A 165 -16.49 -11.29 -27.64
CA ILE A 165 -17.22 -10.79 -28.83
C ILE A 165 -16.66 -11.41 -30.10
N LEU A 166 -15.34 -11.41 -30.25
CA LEU A 166 -14.66 -12.00 -31.42
C LEU A 166 -14.93 -13.51 -31.52
N LEU A 167 -14.88 -14.22 -30.39
CA LEU A 167 -15.16 -15.66 -30.36
C LEU A 167 -16.62 -15.98 -30.69
N ILE A 168 -17.59 -15.21 -30.16
CA ILE A 168 -19.00 -15.36 -30.52
C ILE A 168 -19.22 -15.13 -32.01
N PHE A 169 -18.58 -14.11 -32.57
CA PHE A 169 -18.68 -13.81 -34.00
C PHE A 169 -18.09 -14.94 -34.86
N THR A 170 -16.93 -15.48 -34.44
CA THR A 170 -16.21 -16.55 -35.14
C THR A 170 -16.95 -17.89 -35.05
N TYR A 171 -17.34 -18.30 -33.84
CA TYR A 171 -17.99 -19.60 -33.62
C TYR A 171 -19.51 -19.56 -33.80
N ARG A 172 -20.09 -18.38 -33.93
CA ARG A 172 -21.55 -18.17 -34.05
C ARG A 172 -22.36 -18.83 -32.93
N SER A 173 -21.74 -19.10 -31.78
CA SER A 173 -22.33 -19.74 -30.62
C SER A 173 -21.66 -19.23 -29.34
N PRO A 174 -22.39 -18.68 -28.37
CA PRO A 174 -21.83 -18.25 -27.11
C PRO A 174 -21.25 -19.40 -26.29
N PHE A 175 -21.83 -20.61 -26.38
CA PHE A 175 -21.34 -21.77 -25.66
C PHE A 175 -19.98 -22.26 -26.18
N LEU A 176 -19.77 -22.28 -27.51
CA LEU A 176 -18.49 -22.65 -28.08
C LEU A 176 -17.41 -21.60 -27.79
N ALA A 177 -17.78 -20.34 -27.68
CA ALA A 177 -16.87 -19.24 -27.34
C ALA A 177 -16.34 -19.34 -25.89
N LEU A 178 -17.07 -19.93 -24.96
CA LEU A 178 -16.64 -20.13 -23.59
C LEU A 178 -15.55 -21.18 -23.42
N ILE A 179 -15.46 -22.17 -24.31
CA ILE A 179 -14.48 -23.27 -24.21
C ILE A 179 -13.03 -22.74 -24.17
N PRO A 180 -12.57 -21.92 -25.15
CA PRO A 180 -11.21 -21.40 -25.11
C PRO A 180 -10.97 -20.44 -23.93
N LEU A 181 -11.98 -19.69 -23.50
CA LEU A 181 -11.90 -18.83 -22.30
C LEU A 181 -11.67 -19.65 -21.03
N VAL A 182 -12.43 -20.71 -20.81
CA VAL A 182 -12.25 -21.61 -19.67
C VAL A 182 -10.88 -22.30 -19.72
N ALA A 183 -10.43 -22.71 -20.92
CA ALA A 183 -9.10 -23.27 -21.09
C ALA A 183 -7.99 -22.26 -20.74
N ALA A 184 -8.12 -21.00 -21.15
CA ALA A 184 -7.17 -19.95 -20.82
C ALA A 184 -7.10 -19.69 -19.28
N ILE A 185 -8.24 -19.62 -18.59
CA ILE A 185 -8.29 -19.47 -17.14
C ILE A 185 -7.61 -20.67 -16.45
N PHE A 186 -7.85 -21.88 -16.92
CA PHE A 186 -7.22 -23.07 -16.36
C PHE A 186 -5.68 -23.05 -16.56
N ILE A 187 -5.22 -22.69 -17.74
CA ILE A 187 -3.78 -22.56 -18.04
C ILE A 187 -3.16 -21.48 -17.13
N TYR A 188 -3.81 -20.31 -17.00
CA TYR A 188 -3.34 -19.26 -16.10
C TYR A 188 -3.20 -19.76 -14.67
N ALA A 189 -4.19 -20.45 -14.14
CA ALA A 189 -4.16 -21.01 -12.78
C ALA A 189 -3.02 -22.03 -12.59
N VAL A 190 -2.72 -22.83 -13.62
CA VAL A 190 -1.61 -23.79 -13.58
C VAL A 190 -0.25 -23.04 -13.58
N VAL A 191 -0.10 -22.04 -14.45
CA VAL A 191 1.13 -21.24 -14.53
C VAL A 191 1.38 -20.49 -13.22
N ASP A 192 0.35 -19.86 -12.64
CA ASP A 192 0.46 -19.17 -11.34
C ASP A 192 0.95 -20.12 -10.23
N ARG A 193 0.41 -21.35 -10.18
CA ARG A 193 0.85 -22.36 -9.22
C ARG A 193 2.28 -22.85 -9.45
N LEU A 194 2.70 -22.97 -10.71
CA LEU A 194 4.08 -23.33 -11.04
C LEU A 194 5.07 -22.23 -10.64
N LEU A 195 4.73 -20.97 -10.91
CA LEU A 195 5.54 -19.82 -10.49
C LEU A 195 5.63 -19.72 -8.96
N GLY A 196 4.53 -19.95 -8.24
CA GLY A 196 4.55 -20.02 -6.78
C GLY A 196 5.45 -21.14 -6.22
N LEU A 197 5.51 -22.29 -6.89
CA LEU A 197 6.45 -23.38 -6.52
C LEU A 197 7.92 -22.99 -6.78
N ILE A 198 8.18 -22.28 -7.87
CA ILE A 198 9.51 -21.75 -8.20
C ILE A 198 9.93 -20.69 -7.17
N GLY A 199 9.04 -19.77 -6.80
CA GLY A 199 9.28 -18.80 -5.73
C GLY A 199 9.62 -19.47 -4.40
N LYS A 200 8.90 -20.54 -4.05
CA LYS A 200 9.21 -21.33 -2.83
C LYS A 200 10.59 -21.98 -2.87
N SER A 201 11.18 -22.22 -4.04
CA SER A 201 12.55 -22.78 -4.17
C SER A 201 13.64 -21.72 -4.01
N GLY A 202 13.32 -20.49 -3.63
CA GLY A 202 14.27 -19.40 -3.35
C GLY A 202 14.55 -18.47 -4.53
N VAL A 203 13.74 -18.56 -5.60
CA VAL A 203 13.83 -17.62 -6.72
C VAL A 203 12.90 -16.42 -6.41
N GLU A 204 13.48 -15.24 -6.30
CA GLU A 204 12.71 -13.99 -6.15
C GLU A 204 11.94 -13.66 -7.43
N LEU A 205 10.64 -13.44 -7.30
CA LEU A 205 9.76 -13.08 -8.40
C LEU A 205 9.46 -11.57 -8.32
N ALA A 206 9.78 -10.81 -9.37
CA ALA A 206 9.40 -9.41 -9.45
C ALA A 206 7.87 -9.30 -9.58
N SER A 207 7.24 -8.47 -8.75
CA SER A 207 5.79 -8.24 -8.80
C SER A 207 5.29 -7.77 -10.17
N GLN A 208 6.13 -7.02 -10.90
CA GLN A 208 5.86 -6.52 -12.25
C GLN A 208 5.86 -7.61 -13.33
N SER A 209 6.46 -8.77 -13.07
CA SER A 209 6.47 -9.91 -14.02
C SER A 209 5.26 -10.83 -13.86
N LEU A 210 4.39 -10.55 -12.88
CA LEU A 210 3.23 -11.35 -12.52
C LEU A 210 1.88 -10.71 -12.93
N SER A 211 1.93 -9.48 -13.48
CA SER A 211 0.76 -8.73 -13.96
C SER A 211 0.44 -8.97 -15.44
#